data_c8e65ec023a1cf35c5e621d7f4c68330
#
_entry.id   c8e65ec023a1cf35c5e621d7f4c68330
#
_cell.length_a   1.000
_cell.length_b   1.000
_cell.length_c   1.000
_cell.angle_alpha   90.00
_cell.angle_beta   90.00
_cell.angle_gamma   90.00
#
_symmetry.space_group_name_H-M   'P 1'
#
loop_
_entity.id
_entity.type
_entity.pdbx_description
1 polymer ?
#
loop_
_entity_poly.entity_id
_entity_poly.type
_entity_poly.pdbx_seq_one_letter_code
_entity_poly.pdbx_strand_id
1 'polypeptide(L)'
;EIHSGDWSSDVCSSDLGQDRIRQQLIQTVKNNRISHAQMFLGPEGSGNLALAIAYAQYINCKNPTDEDSCNVCSSCLKYKKLAHPDLHFVFPVNTSTQVSKNAKSDDYIKSWREMVLNNPYFTENQWYQAMGVGNKQGIIGRDESYEIIRKLSYKSFEGKYKTVILWLPERMNAAAANKLLKQLEEPSSDTVFLFVSQDADSLLPTIVSRMQTIKIPRLEPREIQEGLVQIQGVENDEA
;
A
#
# COMPACT_ATOMS: atom_id res chain seq x y z
N GLU A 1 -19.27 -18.57 13.51
CA GLU A 1 -18.11 -18.83 12.61
C GLU A 1 -18.23 -17.82 11.48
N ILE A 2 -17.52 -16.70 11.62
CA ILE A 2 -17.41 -15.71 10.56
C ILE A 2 -16.56 -16.38 9.47
N HIS A 3 -17.18 -16.72 8.36
CA HIS A 3 -16.45 -17.14 7.17
C HIS A 3 -15.51 -15.98 6.83
N SER A 4 -14.21 -16.21 6.97
CA SER A 4 -13.19 -15.32 6.41
C SER A 4 -13.45 -15.31 4.90
N GLY A 5 -14.11 -14.29 4.43
CA GLY A 5 -14.25 -14.03 3.00
C GLY A 5 -12.86 -14.10 2.40
N ASP A 6 -12.72 -14.84 1.33
CA ASP A 6 -11.44 -15.10 0.67
C ASP A 6 -10.99 -13.86 -0.09
N TRP A 7 -10.63 -12.81 0.67
CA TRP A 7 -10.02 -11.57 0.15
C TRP A 7 -8.80 -11.85 -0.72
N SER A 8 -8.28 -13.06 -0.60
CA SER A 8 -7.08 -13.47 -1.27
C SER A 8 -7.26 -13.74 -2.76
N SER A 9 -8.50 -13.82 -3.27
CA SER A 9 -8.70 -14.18 -4.68
C SER A 9 -8.73 -12.98 -5.62
N ASP A 10 -9.08 -11.76 -5.14
CA ASP A 10 -9.49 -10.71 -6.05
C ASP A 10 -9.11 -9.27 -5.62
N VAL A 11 -7.91 -9.04 -5.02
CA VAL A 11 -7.51 -7.67 -4.64
C VAL A 11 -7.53 -6.71 -5.85
N CYS A 12 -7.33 -7.21 -7.07
CA CYS A 12 -7.46 -6.41 -8.28
C CYS A 12 -8.89 -6.36 -8.85
N SER A 13 -9.69 -7.42 -8.69
CA SER A 13 -11.06 -7.49 -9.22
C SER A 13 -12.10 -6.94 -8.25
N SER A 14 -11.77 -6.82 -6.97
CA SER A 14 -12.64 -6.28 -5.92
C SER A 14 -12.39 -4.82 -5.58
N ASP A 15 -11.54 -4.11 -6.34
CA ASP A 15 -11.38 -2.67 -6.19
C ASP A 15 -12.67 -1.97 -6.60
N LEU A 16 -13.48 -1.68 -5.58
CA LEU A 16 -14.75 -1.02 -5.73
C LEU A 16 -14.57 0.32 -6.44
N GLY A 17 -15.29 0.51 -7.56
CA GLY A 17 -15.47 1.80 -8.20
C GLY A 17 -14.25 2.45 -8.84
N GLN A 18 -13.10 1.78 -8.92
CA GLN A 18 -11.86 2.36 -9.43
C GLN A 18 -11.48 1.86 -10.84
N ASP A 19 -12.41 1.36 -11.62
CA ASP A 19 -12.15 0.75 -12.95
C ASP A 19 -11.33 1.62 -13.88
N ARG A 20 -11.63 2.92 -13.92
CA ARG A 20 -10.88 3.88 -14.76
C ARG A 20 -9.41 3.95 -14.35
N ILE A 21 -9.14 4.02 -13.07
CA ILE A 21 -7.78 4.11 -12.53
C ILE A 21 -7.05 2.78 -12.75
N ARG A 22 -7.72 1.66 -12.49
CA ARG A 22 -7.20 0.32 -12.76
C ARG A 22 -6.78 0.16 -14.23
N GLN A 23 -7.64 0.52 -15.17
CA GLN A 23 -7.32 0.48 -16.60
C GLN A 23 -6.12 1.38 -16.95
N GLN A 24 -6.05 2.59 -16.40
CA GLN A 24 -4.91 3.48 -16.58
C GLN A 24 -3.60 2.83 -16.10
N LEU A 25 -3.60 2.23 -14.91
CA LEU A 25 -2.44 1.53 -14.34
C LEU A 25 -2.02 0.34 -15.21
N ILE A 26 -2.96 -0.48 -15.64
CA ILE A 26 -2.72 -1.60 -16.56
C ILE A 26 -2.04 -1.11 -17.85
N GLN A 27 -2.52 -0.02 -18.44
CA GLN A 27 -1.91 0.55 -19.64
C GLN A 27 -0.47 1.03 -19.42
N THR A 28 -0.14 1.58 -18.25
CA THR A 28 1.25 1.95 -17.95
C THR A 28 2.17 0.73 -17.95
N VAL A 29 1.70 -0.39 -17.43
CA VAL A 29 2.46 -1.66 -17.40
C VAL A 29 2.62 -2.23 -18.82
N LYS A 30 1.53 -2.31 -19.59
CA LYS A 30 1.55 -2.78 -21.00
C LYS A 30 2.50 -1.97 -21.87
N ASN A 31 2.55 -0.67 -21.65
CA ASN A 31 3.42 0.24 -22.39
C ASN A 31 4.87 0.28 -21.85
N ASN A 32 5.19 -0.53 -20.84
CA ASN A 32 6.48 -0.54 -20.13
C ASN A 32 6.90 0.86 -19.61
N ARG A 33 5.91 1.63 -19.11
CA ARG A 33 6.08 3.00 -18.61
C ARG A 33 5.75 3.09 -17.12
N ILE A 34 6.28 2.16 -16.33
CA ILE A 34 6.09 2.16 -14.89
C ILE A 34 6.98 3.25 -14.29
N SER A 35 6.36 4.26 -13.68
CA SER A 35 7.11 5.27 -12.94
C SER A 35 7.74 4.66 -11.68
N HIS A 36 8.99 4.98 -11.39
CA HIS A 36 9.69 4.50 -10.20
C HIS A 36 9.13 5.10 -8.89
N ALA A 37 8.41 6.21 -8.95
CA ALA A 37 7.76 6.83 -7.80
C ALA A 37 6.35 7.30 -8.19
N GLN A 38 5.35 6.75 -7.52
CA GLN A 38 3.94 7.06 -7.77
C GLN A 38 3.25 7.37 -6.44
N MET A 39 2.33 8.32 -6.46
CA MET A 39 1.52 8.71 -5.31
C MET A 39 0.05 8.43 -5.60
N PHE A 40 -0.52 7.49 -4.87
CA PHE A 40 -1.93 7.14 -4.85
C PHE A 40 -2.62 8.10 -3.87
N LEU A 41 -3.14 9.20 -4.40
CA LEU A 41 -3.72 10.29 -3.62
C LEU A 41 -5.24 10.19 -3.62
N GLY A 42 -5.81 9.91 -2.47
CA GLY A 42 -7.25 9.84 -2.27
C GLY A 42 -7.64 9.97 -0.81
N PRO A 43 -8.87 10.40 -0.53
CA PRO A 43 -9.35 10.51 0.86
C PRO A 43 -9.40 9.14 1.54
N GLU A 44 -9.50 9.15 2.85
CA GLU A 44 -9.70 7.95 3.64
C GLU A 44 -10.92 7.16 3.13
N GLY A 45 -10.78 5.84 3.04
CA GLY A 45 -11.84 4.95 2.53
C GLY A 45 -11.96 4.88 0.99
N SER A 46 -11.11 5.58 0.22
CA SER A 46 -11.17 5.54 -1.26
C SER A 46 -10.56 4.29 -1.88
N GLY A 47 -9.99 3.36 -1.09
CA GLY A 47 -9.33 2.14 -1.59
C GLY A 47 -7.91 2.36 -2.10
N ASN A 48 -7.29 3.53 -1.84
CA ASN A 48 -5.95 3.85 -2.31
C ASN A 48 -4.88 2.84 -1.89
N LEU A 49 -4.96 2.28 -0.67
CA LEU A 49 -4.04 1.23 -0.19
C LEU A 49 -4.28 -0.10 -0.93
N ALA A 50 -5.54 -0.51 -1.06
CA ALA A 50 -5.92 -1.74 -1.78
C ALA A 50 -5.41 -1.68 -3.23
N LEU A 51 -5.66 -0.57 -3.93
CA LEU A 51 -5.23 -0.36 -5.30
C LEU A 51 -3.70 -0.35 -5.45
N ALA A 52 -2.96 0.26 -4.50
CA ALA A 52 -1.50 0.23 -4.50
C ALA A 52 -0.95 -1.20 -4.33
N ILE A 53 -1.57 -2.02 -3.47
CA ILE A 53 -1.19 -3.43 -3.27
C ILE A 53 -1.50 -4.24 -4.54
N ALA A 54 -2.68 -4.07 -5.12
CA ALA A 54 -3.07 -4.72 -6.36
C ALA A 54 -2.12 -4.38 -7.51
N TYR A 55 -1.77 -3.11 -7.66
CA TYR A 55 -0.80 -2.67 -8.65
C TYR A 55 0.59 -3.27 -8.41
N ALA A 56 1.06 -3.32 -7.16
CA ALA A 56 2.31 -3.97 -6.79
C ALA A 56 2.34 -5.46 -7.16
N GLN A 57 1.21 -6.17 -6.96
CA GLN A 57 1.04 -7.56 -7.40
C GLN A 57 1.08 -7.67 -8.93
N TYR A 58 0.39 -6.79 -9.64
CA TYR A 58 0.30 -6.83 -11.10
C TYR A 58 1.66 -6.63 -11.76
N ILE A 59 2.46 -5.64 -11.34
CA ILE A 59 3.80 -5.39 -11.91
C ILE A 59 4.81 -6.50 -11.62
N ASN A 60 4.56 -7.33 -10.59
CA ASN A 60 5.39 -8.47 -10.23
C ASN A 60 4.76 -9.84 -10.60
N CYS A 61 3.61 -9.83 -11.25
CA CYS A 61 2.98 -11.05 -11.74
C CYS A 61 3.84 -11.66 -12.86
N LYS A 62 4.06 -12.98 -12.81
CA LYS A 62 4.86 -13.69 -13.83
C LYS A 62 4.11 -13.90 -15.14
N ASN A 63 2.78 -13.96 -15.07
CA ASN A 63 1.90 -14.21 -16.21
C ASN A 63 0.66 -13.28 -16.12
N PRO A 64 0.84 -11.94 -16.22
CA PRO A 64 -0.29 -11.02 -16.14
C PRO A 64 -1.21 -11.23 -17.33
N THR A 65 -2.51 -11.07 -17.12
CA THR A 65 -3.52 -10.99 -18.18
C THR A 65 -3.64 -9.55 -18.67
N ASP A 66 -4.52 -9.34 -19.64
CA ASP A 66 -4.81 -8.00 -20.14
C ASP A 66 -5.59 -7.13 -19.14
N GLU A 67 -6.18 -7.74 -18.13
CA GLU A 67 -7.06 -7.06 -17.17
C GLU A 67 -6.57 -7.16 -15.72
N ASP A 68 -5.76 -8.20 -15.39
CA ASP A 68 -5.35 -8.44 -14.00
C ASP A 68 -4.10 -9.33 -13.89
N SER A 69 -3.61 -9.48 -12.67
CA SER A 69 -2.62 -10.48 -12.30
C SER A 69 -3.22 -11.90 -12.42
N CYS A 70 -2.37 -12.89 -12.70
CA CYS A 70 -2.87 -14.27 -12.91
C CYS A 70 -3.38 -14.97 -11.64
N ASN A 71 -3.16 -14.41 -10.47
CA ASN A 71 -3.59 -14.91 -9.15
C ASN A 71 -3.11 -16.32 -8.75
N VAL A 72 -2.37 -17.03 -9.61
CA VAL A 72 -1.94 -18.44 -9.39
C VAL A 72 -0.42 -18.63 -9.39
N CYS A 73 0.37 -17.72 -9.95
CA CYS A 73 1.82 -17.85 -9.93
C CYS A 73 2.41 -17.66 -8.53
N SER A 74 3.63 -18.13 -8.32
CA SER A 74 4.31 -18.07 -7.01
C SER A 74 4.41 -16.65 -6.44
N SER A 75 4.58 -15.64 -7.31
CA SER A 75 4.59 -14.23 -6.92
C SER A 75 3.20 -13.80 -6.40
N CYS A 76 2.12 -14.02 -7.18
CA CYS A 76 0.76 -13.69 -6.77
C CYS A 76 0.37 -14.36 -5.45
N LEU A 77 0.69 -15.65 -5.27
CA LEU A 77 0.39 -16.37 -4.03
C LEU A 77 1.10 -15.77 -2.80
N LYS A 78 2.28 -15.17 -2.98
CA LYS A 78 2.98 -14.46 -1.90
C LYS A 78 2.40 -13.06 -1.67
N TYR A 79 2.00 -12.36 -2.74
CA TYR A 79 1.31 -11.08 -2.64
C TYR A 79 -0.04 -11.20 -1.91
N LYS A 80 -0.83 -12.25 -2.18
CA LYS A 80 -2.07 -12.57 -1.45
C LYS A 80 -1.88 -12.64 0.07
N LYS A 81 -0.70 -13.05 0.53
CA LYS A 81 -0.34 -13.11 1.95
C LYS A 81 0.45 -11.88 2.42
N LEU A 82 0.62 -10.87 1.57
CA LEU A 82 1.49 -9.71 1.80
C LEU A 82 2.90 -10.09 2.27
N ALA A 83 3.40 -11.23 1.79
CA ALA A 83 4.65 -11.86 2.23
C ALA A 83 5.66 -12.07 1.08
N HIS A 84 5.51 -11.33 -0.03
CA HIS A 84 6.48 -11.36 -1.11
C HIS A 84 7.81 -10.76 -0.63
N PRO A 85 8.98 -11.40 -0.87
CA PRO A 85 10.27 -10.94 -0.35
C PRO A 85 10.69 -9.57 -0.87
N ASP A 86 10.25 -9.19 -2.07
CA ASP A 86 10.53 -7.89 -2.69
C ASP A 86 9.39 -6.87 -2.47
N LEU A 87 8.43 -7.16 -1.56
CA LEU A 87 7.39 -6.24 -1.12
C LEU A 87 7.70 -5.73 0.29
N HIS A 88 7.88 -4.44 0.41
CA HIS A 88 8.19 -3.78 1.68
C HIS A 88 7.09 -2.78 2.03
N PHE A 89 6.67 -2.79 3.28
CA PHE A 89 5.72 -1.82 3.81
C PHE A 89 6.43 -0.83 4.74
N VAL A 90 6.02 0.43 4.64
CA VAL A 90 6.36 1.50 5.57
C VAL A 90 5.06 2.18 5.98
N PHE A 91 4.84 2.31 7.25
CA PHE A 91 3.64 2.92 7.81
C PHE A 91 3.95 3.60 9.15
N PRO A 92 3.10 4.54 9.59
CA PRO A 92 3.33 5.24 10.86
C PRO A 92 3.29 4.27 12.04
N VAL A 93 4.30 4.36 12.90
CA VAL A 93 4.40 3.54 14.13
C VAL A 93 4.75 4.40 15.34
N ASN A 94 4.47 3.88 16.54
CA ASN A 94 4.93 4.46 17.80
C ASN A 94 5.25 3.33 18.78
N THR A 95 5.87 3.69 19.89
CA THR A 95 6.15 2.74 20.97
C THR A 95 4.87 2.28 21.67
N SER A 96 4.80 0.99 21.95
CA SER A 96 3.71 0.33 22.68
C SER A 96 4.28 -0.44 23.88
N THR A 97 3.43 -1.19 24.55
CA THR A 97 3.86 -2.12 25.61
C THR A 97 4.77 -3.22 25.09
N GLN A 98 4.63 -3.61 23.83
CA GLN A 98 5.42 -4.67 23.18
C GLN A 98 6.72 -4.12 22.57
N VAL A 99 6.70 -2.89 22.05
CA VAL A 99 7.84 -2.23 21.41
C VAL A 99 8.18 -0.95 22.16
N SER A 100 9.14 -1.02 23.06
CA SER A 100 9.42 0.06 24.02
C SER A 100 10.31 1.18 23.47
N LYS A 101 11.12 0.94 22.43
CA LYS A 101 12.06 1.94 21.86
C LYS A 101 12.22 1.73 20.36
N ASN A 102 12.46 2.85 19.64
CA ASN A 102 12.80 2.86 18.20
C ASN A 102 11.89 1.98 17.35
N ALA A 103 10.57 2.11 17.57
CA ALA A 103 9.55 1.37 16.82
C ALA A 103 9.73 1.55 15.31
N LYS A 104 9.65 0.46 14.56
CA LYS A 104 9.73 0.41 13.11
C LYS A 104 8.57 -0.39 12.53
N SER A 105 8.27 -0.21 11.25
CA SER A 105 7.21 -0.95 10.56
C SER A 105 7.41 -2.48 10.65
N ASP A 106 8.65 -2.96 10.62
CA ASP A 106 8.96 -4.38 10.74
C ASP A 106 8.52 -4.99 12.09
N ASP A 107 8.54 -4.20 13.16
CA ASP A 107 8.12 -4.66 14.49
C ASP A 107 6.61 -4.95 14.56
N TYR A 108 5.83 -4.31 13.70
CA TYR A 108 4.38 -4.44 13.63
C TYR A 108 3.90 -5.13 12.34
N ILE A 109 4.79 -5.68 11.53
CA ILE A 109 4.45 -6.21 10.20
C ILE A 109 3.39 -7.33 10.25
N LYS A 110 3.35 -8.11 11.33
CA LYS A 110 2.34 -9.16 11.52
C LYS A 110 0.95 -8.56 11.70
N SER A 111 0.79 -7.64 12.64
CA SER A 111 -0.49 -6.94 12.88
C SER A 111 -0.93 -6.13 11.66
N TRP A 112 0.03 -5.52 10.94
CA TRP A 112 -0.23 -4.82 9.69
C TRP A 112 -0.84 -5.76 8.64
N ARG A 113 -0.20 -6.91 8.39
CA ARG A 113 -0.71 -7.90 7.44
C ARG A 113 -2.09 -8.41 7.81
N GLU A 114 -2.31 -8.73 9.08
CA GLU A 114 -3.61 -9.18 9.59
C GLU A 114 -4.69 -8.11 9.33
N MET A 115 -4.38 -6.84 9.61
CA MET A 115 -5.33 -5.74 9.42
C MET A 115 -5.65 -5.52 7.95
N VAL A 116 -4.63 -5.41 7.09
CA VAL A 116 -4.81 -5.21 5.64
C VAL A 116 -5.57 -6.38 5.00
N LEU A 117 -5.28 -7.62 5.40
CA LEU A 117 -5.95 -8.80 4.87
C LEU A 117 -7.40 -8.91 5.33
N ASN A 118 -7.72 -8.41 6.52
CA ASN A 118 -9.10 -8.38 7.01
C ASN A 118 -9.94 -7.26 6.38
N ASN A 119 -9.36 -6.07 6.24
CA ASN A 119 -10.02 -4.91 5.65
C ASN A 119 -8.98 -3.86 5.21
N PRO A 120 -8.67 -3.71 3.93
CA PRO A 120 -7.69 -2.73 3.45
C PRO A 120 -8.19 -1.27 3.46
N TYR A 121 -9.46 -1.04 3.84
CA TYR A 121 -10.10 0.29 3.95
C TYR A 121 -10.06 0.86 5.37
N PHE A 122 -9.28 0.28 6.27
CA PHE A 122 -9.17 0.74 7.65
C PHE A 122 -8.62 2.17 7.74
N THR A 123 -9.00 2.85 8.83
CA THR A 123 -8.58 4.22 9.12
C THR A 123 -7.25 4.26 9.89
N GLU A 124 -6.59 5.42 9.91
CA GLU A 124 -5.41 5.67 10.72
C GLU A 124 -5.65 5.37 12.21
N ASN A 125 -6.82 5.76 12.72
CA ASN A 125 -7.19 5.51 14.12
C ASN A 125 -7.34 4.03 14.44
N GLN A 126 -7.94 3.24 13.54
CA GLN A 126 -8.05 1.79 13.70
C GLN A 126 -6.67 1.13 13.72
N TRP A 127 -5.73 1.62 12.90
CA TRP A 127 -4.36 1.16 12.92
C TRP A 127 -3.68 1.43 14.28
N TYR A 128 -3.83 2.62 14.83
CA TYR A 128 -3.25 2.95 16.14
C TYR A 128 -3.85 2.15 17.28
N GLN A 129 -5.15 1.85 17.22
CA GLN A 129 -5.81 0.94 18.16
C GLN A 129 -5.24 -0.48 18.06
N ALA A 130 -5.07 -1.02 16.86
CA ALA A 130 -4.49 -2.34 16.62
C ALA A 130 -3.05 -2.48 17.12
N MET A 131 -2.25 -1.40 17.02
CA MET A 131 -0.90 -1.36 17.60
C MET A 131 -0.87 -1.27 19.14
N GLY A 132 -1.98 -0.90 19.78
CA GLY A 132 -2.04 -0.68 21.21
C GLY A 132 -1.22 0.52 21.70
N VAL A 133 -1.09 1.57 20.87
CA VAL A 133 -0.31 2.78 21.19
C VAL A 133 -1.13 3.85 21.92
N GLY A 134 -2.43 3.59 22.17
CA GLY A 134 -3.35 4.51 22.82
C GLY A 134 -3.55 5.79 21.99
N ASN A 135 -3.50 6.95 22.63
CA ASN A 135 -3.70 8.25 21.98
C ASN A 135 -2.43 8.81 21.30
N LYS A 136 -1.37 8.02 21.19
CA LYS A 136 -0.14 8.46 20.54
C LYS A 136 -0.29 8.41 19.02
N GLN A 137 0.08 9.49 18.36
CA GLN A 137 0.16 9.51 16.90
C GLN A 137 1.39 8.75 16.43
N GLY A 138 1.22 7.91 15.41
CA GLY A 138 2.33 7.24 14.74
C GLY A 138 3.16 8.21 13.90
N ILE A 139 4.43 7.92 13.76
CA ILE A 139 5.36 8.65 12.90
C ILE A 139 6.17 7.68 12.04
N ILE A 140 6.60 8.14 10.87
CA ILE A 140 7.61 7.49 10.06
C ILE A 140 8.93 8.22 10.33
N GLY A 141 9.78 7.61 11.12
CA GLY A 141 11.02 8.21 11.58
C GLY A 141 12.20 8.00 10.62
N ARG A 142 13.30 8.69 10.89
CA ARG A 142 14.53 8.58 10.10
C ARG A 142 15.07 7.14 10.03
N ASP A 143 14.97 6.39 11.11
CA ASP A 143 15.48 5.02 11.19
C ASP A 143 14.70 4.07 10.27
N GLU A 144 13.41 4.32 10.05
CA GLU A 144 12.61 3.64 9.05
C GLU A 144 13.17 3.85 7.63
N SER A 145 13.50 5.10 7.30
CA SER A 145 14.08 5.42 5.99
C SER A 145 15.45 4.75 5.78
N TYR A 146 16.27 4.62 6.82
CA TYR A 146 17.52 3.85 6.75
C TYR A 146 17.28 2.37 6.46
N GLU A 147 16.31 1.75 7.14
CA GLU A 147 15.98 0.34 6.93
C GLU A 147 15.48 0.09 5.49
N ILE A 148 14.62 0.96 4.96
CA ILE A 148 14.16 0.84 3.58
C ILE A 148 15.31 0.97 2.60
N ILE A 149 16.18 1.98 2.75
CA ILE A 149 17.35 2.16 1.87
C ILE A 149 18.26 0.94 1.93
N ARG A 150 18.48 0.37 3.12
CA ARG A 150 19.26 -0.86 3.30
C ARG A 150 18.62 -2.04 2.57
N LYS A 151 17.31 -2.25 2.70
CA LYS A 151 16.59 -3.31 1.98
C LYS A 151 16.69 -3.12 0.46
N LEU A 152 16.57 -1.90 -0.03
CA LEU A 152 16.65 -1.58 -1.45
C LEU A 152 18.07 -1.71 -2.03
N SER A 153 19.12 -1.69 -1.20
CA SER A 153 20.50 -1.90 -1.67
C SER A 153 20.79 -3.33 -2.08
N TYR A 154 19.98 -4.30 -1.62
CA TYR A 154 20.10 -5.69 -2.07
C TYR A 154 19.47 -5.87 -3.46
N LYS A 155 19.91 -6.90 -4.19
CA LYS A 155 19.23 -7.30 -5.44
C LYS A 155 17.83 -7.81 -5.13
N SER A 156 16.90 -7.68 -6.10
CA SER A 156 15.59 -8.32 -6.01
C SER A 156 15.75 -9.82 -5.81
N PHE A 157 14.93 -10.42 -4.97
CA PHE A 157 15.00 -11.84 -4.65
C PHE A 157 14.36 -12.68 -5.75
N GLU A 158 13.15 -12.35 -6.17
CA GLU A 158 12.41 -13.08 -7.21
C GLU A 158 11.47 -12.20 -8.05
N GLY A 159 11.13 -11.00 -7.58
CA GLY A 159 10.27 -10.05 -8.27
C GLY A 159 11.00 -9.35 -9.40
N LYS A 160 10.24 -8.90 -10.41
CA LYS A 160 10.73 -7.99 -11.44
C LYS A 160 11.09 -6.62 -10.84
N TYR A 161 10.33 -6.21 -9.82
CA TYR A 161 10.51 -4.95 -9.12
C TYR A 161 10.55 -5.16 -7.60
N LYS A 162 11.45 -4.45 -6.93
CA LYS A 162 11.37 -4.20 -5.49
C LYS A 162 10.33 -3.11 -5.26
N THR A 163 9.27 -3.43 -4.55
CA THR A 163 8.15 -2.51 -4.34
C THR A 163 8.10 -2.06 -2.89
N VAL A 164 8.08 -0.75 -2.68
CA VAL A 164 7.91 -0.13 -1.36
C VAL A 164 6.54 0.55 -1.35
N ILE A 165 5.62 0.06 -0.53
CA ILE A 165 4.35 0.72 -0.25
C ILE A 165 4.52 1.53 1.03
N LEU A 166 4.42 2.86 0.91
CA LEU A 166 4.53 3.78 2.01
C LEU A 166 3.15 4.40 2.28
N TRP A 167 2.52 3.93 3.37
CA TRP A 167 1.19 4.38 3.77
C TRP A 167 1.29 5.57 4.72
N LEU A 168 0.48 6.60 4.47
CA LEU A 168 0.46 7.89 5.17
C LEU A 168 1.84 8.58 5.20
N PRO A 169 2.41 8.90 4.03
CA PRO A 169 3.69 9.61 3.92
C PRO A 169 3.68 10.98 4.62
N GLU A 170 2.54 11.58 4.84
CA GLU A 170 2.32 12.80 5.62
C GLU A 170 2.72 12.65 7.10
N ARG A 171 2.91 11.42 7.59
CA ARG A 171 3.44 11.12 8.92
C ARG A 171 4.96 10.99 8.96
N MET A 172 5.64 11.20 7.83
CA MET A 172 7.10 11.28 7.82
C MET A 172 7.59 12.55 8.52
N ASN A 173 8.57 12.39 9.40
CA ASN A 173 9.30 13.55 9.87
C ASN A 173 10.25 14.07 8.76
N ALA A 174 10.67 15.33 8.87
CA ALA A 174 11.55 15.96 7.86
C ALA A 174 12.86 15.20 7.61
N ALA A 175 13.42 14.56 8.65
CA ALA A 175 14.64 13.78 8.52
C ALA A 175 14.44 12.49 7.71
N ALA A 176 13.29 11.81 7.87
CA ALA A 176 12.91 10.64 7.08
C ALA A 176 12.67 11.04 5.61
N ALA A 177 11.88 12.08 5.40
CA ALA A 177 11.55 12.60 4.08
C ALA A 177 12.80 12.99 3.28
N ASN A 178 13.70 13.80 3.87
CA ASN A 178 14.95 14.21 3.24
C ASN A 178 15.87 13.01 2.92
N LYS A 179 15.84 11.97 3.76
CA LYS A 179 16.65 10.77 3.51
C LYS A 179 16.19 9.99 2.29
N LEU A 180 14.89 9.98 2.01
CA LEU A 180 14.32 9.31 0.84
C LEU A 180 14.53 10.08 -0.47
N LEU A 181 14.75 11.40 -0.43
CA LEU A 181 14.89 12.22 -1.65
C LEU A 181 15.91 11.64 -2.62
N LYS A 182 17.09 11.20 -2.13
CA LYS A 182 18.12 10.62 -2.99
C LYS A 182 17.62 9.35 -3.71
N GLN A 183 16.82 8.53 -3.05
CA GLN A 183 16.26 7.32 -3.64
C GLN A 183 15.13 7.62 -4.64
N LEU A 184 14.44 8.74 -4.47
CA LEU A 184 13.43 9.21 -5.41
C LEU A 184 14.04 9.91 -6.64
N GLU A 185 15.23 10.50 -6.50
CA GLU A 185 15.98 11.12 -7.61
C GLU A 185 16.73 10.08 -8.43
N GLU A 186 17.43 9.19 -7.74
CA GLU A 186 18.29 8.17 -8.33
C GLU A 186 17.93 6.80 -7.74
N PRO A 187 16.79 6.21 -8.14
CA PRO A 187 16.35 4.93 -7.61
C PRO A 187 17.35 3.83 -7.97
N SER A 188 17.55 2.89 -7.06
CA SER A 188 18.22 1.65 -7.43
C SER A 188 17.42 0.94 -8.52
N SER A 189 18.10 0.23 -9.42
CA SER A 189 17.46 -0.49 -10.52
C SER A 189 16.28 -1.33 -10.01
N ASP A 190 15.22 -1.35 -10.79
CA ASP A 190 14.02 -2.16 -10.54
C ASP A 190 13.33 -1.86 -9.20
N THR A 191 13.38 -0.61 -8.74
CA THR A 191 12.67 -0.17 -7.53
C THR A 191 11.46 0.69 -7.90
N VAL A 192 10.32 0.38 -7.28
CA VAL A 192 9.07 1.14 -7.42
C VAL A 192 8.58 1.56 -6.04
N PHE A 193 8.42 2.87 -5.85
CA PHE A 193 7.82 3.45 -4.67
C PHE A 193 6.35 3.77 -4.94
N LEU A 194 5.47 3.29 -4.08
CA LEU A 194 4.04 3.56 -4.10
C LEU A 194 3.67 4.27 -2.79
N PHE A 195 3.50 5.58 -2.86
CA PHE A 195 3.07 6.40 -1.73
C PHE A 195 1.56 6.41 -1.68
N VAL A 196 0.98 6.04 -0.57
CA VAL A 196 -0.47 6.01 -0.33
C VAL A 196 -0.81 7.16 0.60
N SER A 197 -1.25 8.27 0.02
CA SER A 197 -1.45 9.54 0.72
C SER A 197 -2.92 9.97 0.73
N GLN A 198 -3.32 10.66 1.78
CA GLN A 198 -4.63 11.31 1.90
C GLN A 198 -4.54 12.82 1.64
N ASP A 199 -3.38 13.41 1.88
CA ASP A 199 -3.14 14.85 1.79
C ASP A 199 -1.74 15.15 1.23
N ALA A 200 -1.69 15.57 -0.03
CA ALA A 200 -0.43 15.91 -0.69
C ALA A 200 0.17 17.25 -0.19
N ASP A 201 -0.66 18.14 0.32
CA ASP A 201 -0.22 19.46 0.78
C ASP A 201 0.58 19.38 2.09
N SER A 202 0.37 18.32 2.86
CA SER A 202 1.15 18.00 4.07
C SER A 202 2.52 17.37 3.77
N LEU A 203 2.82 17.05 2.51
CA LEU A 203 4.11 16.50 2.10
C LEU A 203 5.08 17.60 1.70
N LEU A 204 6.38 17.31 1.83
CA LEU A 204 7.40 18.22 1.29
C LEU A 204 7.25 18.38 -0.23
N PRO A 205 7.18 19.62 -0.76
CA PRO A 205 7.07 19.85 -2.20
C PRO A 205 8.18 19.16 -3.01
N THR A 206 9.37 19.02 -2.41
CA THR A 206 10.50 18.30 -2.99
C THR A 206 10.23 16.80 -3.21
N ILE A 207 9.41 16.18 -2.38
CA ILE A 207 8.97 14.79 -2.55
C ILE A 207 7.89 14.72 -3.64
N VAL A 208 6.84 15.56 -3.52
CA VAL A 208 5.70 15.56 -4.45
C VAL A 208 6.14 15.80 -5.90
N SER A 209 7.10 16.74 -6.12
CA SER A 209 7.60 17.07 -7.47
C SER A 209 8.33 15.93 -8.19
N ARG A 210 8.69 14.86 -7.49
CA ARG A 210 9.40 13.68 -8.03
C ARG A 210 8.49 12.46 -8.22
N MET A 211 7.21 12.62 -7.96
CA MET A 211 6.24 11.52 -8.04
C MET A 211 5.19 11.75 -9.12
N GLN A 212 4.79 10.70 -9.75
CA GLN A 212 3.60 10.70 -10.59
C GLN A 212 2.37 10.57 -9.68
N THR A 213 1.55 11.61 -9.61
CA THR A 213 0.32 11.58 -8.80
C THR A 213 -0.81 10.91 -9.57
N ILE A 214 -1.43 9.93 -8.93
CA ILE A 214 -2.63 9.22 -9.36
C ILE A 214 -3.73 9.60 -8.38
N LYS A 215 -4.69 10.40 -8.86
CA LYS A 215 -5.82 10.85 -8.03
C LYS A 215 -6.88 9.76 -7.99
N ILE A 216 -7.23 9.32 -6.78
CA ILE A 216 -8.23 8.30 -6.51
C ILE A 216 -9.46 9.01 -5.93
N PRO A 217 -10.58 9.03 -6.64
CA PRO A 217 -11.79 9.68 -6.15
C PRO A 217 -12.40 8.90 -4.97
N ARG A 218 -13.34 9.53 -4.29
CA ARG A 218 -14.20 8.82 -3.34
C ARG A 218 -15.03 7.78 -4.08
N LEU A 219 -15.32 6.69 -3.39
CA LEU A 219 -16.30 5.72 -3.87
C LEU A 219 -17.69 6.34 -3.89
N GLU A 220 -18.47 6.04 -4.92
CA GLU A 220 -19.86 6.43 -4.98
C GLU A 220 -20.69 5.60 -3.96
N PRO A 221 -21.78 6.16 -3.41
CA PRO A 221 -22.61 5.42 -2.44
C PRO A 221 -23.04 4.03 -2.90
N ARG A 222 -23.34 3.89 -4.19
CA ARG A 222 -23.71 2.60 -4.80
C ARG A 222 -22.55 1.60 -4.77
N GLU A 223 -21.34 2.03 -5.07
CA GLU A 223 -20.14 1.20 -5.04
C GLU A 223 -19.83 0.72 -3.61
N ILE A 224 -20.03 1.61 -2.62
CA ILE A 224 -19.90 1.25 -1.21
C ILE A 224 -20.93 0.18 -0.84
N GLN A 225 -22.19 0.35 -1.24
CA GLN A 225 -23.25 -0.60 -0.99
C GLN A 225 -22.95 -1.97 -1.59
N GLU A 226 -22.58 -2.01 -2.87
CA GLU A 226 -22.17 -3.24 -3.56
C GLU A 226 -21.00 -3.92 -2.82
N GLY A 227 -20.01 -3.14 -2.35
CA GLY A 227 -18.89 -3.63 -1.57
C GLY A 227 -19.27 -4.22 -0.23
N LEU A 228 -20.15 -3.56 0.52
CA LEU A 228 -20.62 -4.07 1.82
C LEU A 228 -21.35 -5.41 1.66
N VAL A 229 -22.18 -5.55 0.63
CA VAL A 229 -22.87 -6.81 0.32
C VAL A 229 -21.87 -7.91 -0.06
N GLN A 230 -20.93 -7.61 -0.96
CA GLN A 230 -19.98 -8.61 -1.46
C GLN A 230 -18.92 -9.01 -0.43
N ILE A 231 -18.45 -8.06 0.37
CA ILE A 231 -17.28 -8.22 1.22
C ILE A 231 -17.67 -8.62 2.65
N GLN A 232 -18.68 -7.98 3.20
CA GLN A 232 -19.10 -8.20 4.59
C GLN A 232 -20.35 -9.07 4.71
N GLY A 233 -20.98 -9.44 3.60
CA GLY A 233 -22.19 -10.24 3.61
C GLY A 233 -23.38 -9.50 4.25
N VAL A 234 -23.35 -8.17 4.28
CA VAL A 234 -24.45 -7.32 4.77
C VAL A 234 -25.63 -7.47 3.80
N GLU A 235 -26.85 -7.63 4.31
CA GLU A 235 -28.04 -7.67 3.46
C GLU A 235 -28.27 -6.33 2.76
N ASN A 236 -28.83 -6.36 1.55
CA ASN A 236 -29.05 -5.17 0.72
C ASN A 236 -29.86 -4.06 1.40
N ASP A 237 -30.74 -4.42 2.34
CA ASP A 237 -31.57 -3.46 3.08
C ASP A 237 -30.80 -2.76 4.23
N GLU A 238 -29.60 -3.24 4.60
CA GLU A 238 -28.76 -2.72 5.66
C GLU A 238 -27.51 -1.99 5.14
N ALA A 239 -27.22 -2.09 3.85
CA ALA A 239 -26.06 -1.47 3.19
C ALA A 239 -26.45 -0.10 2.59
#